data_2bfe8881d7fb999c0c5147a4d4bca41d
#
_entry.id   2bfe8881d7fb999c0c5147a4d4bca41d
#
_cell.length_a   1.000
_cell.length_b   1.000
_cell.length_c   1.000
_cell.angle_alpha   90.00
_cell.angle_beta   90.00
_cell.angle_gamma   90.00
#
_symmetry.space_group_name_H-M   'P 1'
#
loop_
_entity.id
_entity.type
_entity.pdbx_description
1 polymer ?
#
loop_
_entity_poly.entity_id
_entity_poly.type
_entity_poly.pdbx_seq_one_letter_code
_entity_poly.pdbx_strand_id
1 'polypeptide(L)'
;LPEMFYLLKARPACEDYNKVVASYRDGWLHLAIAQGRSLQLANVYAAPDFTTAEYFLFLALKRLQLNPEVTTVCFRTSLTSEAELSLYRYFKAVVEL
;
A
#
# COMPACT_ATOMS: atom_id res chain seq x y z
N LEU A 1 17.54 -4.27 8.69
CA LEU A 1 16.20 -4.69 9.11
C LEU A 1 15.31 -4.93 7.90
N PRO A 2 14.35 -5.85 7.97
CA PRO A 2 13.47 -6.12 6.84
C PRO A 2 12.59 -4.93 6.50
N GLU A 3 12.19 -4.83 5.24
CA GLU A 3 11.35 -3.73 4.77
C GLU A 3 10.05 -3.61 5.55
N MET A 4 9.46 -4.74 5.94
CA MET A 4 8.22 -4.73 6.72
C MET A 4 8.36 -3.98 8.04
N PHE A 5 9.53 -4.05 8.67
CA PHE A 5 9.79 -3.29 9.89
C PHE A 5 9.63 -1.78 9.66
N TYR A 6 10.22 -1.28 8.57
CA TYR A 6 10.12 0.14 8.22
C TYR A 6 8.71 0.53 7.82
N LEU A 7 8.02 -0.37 7.15
CA LEU A 7 6.64 -0.18 6.74
C LEU A 7 5.74 0.00 7.97
N LEU A 8 5.89 -0.87 8.95
CA LEU A 8 5.11 -0.78 10.18
C LEU A 8 5.44 0.48 10.97
N LYS A 9 6.69 0.92 10.96
CA LYS A 9 7.07 2.18 11.59
C LYS A 9 6.52 3.40 10.86
N ALA A 10 6.27 3.29 9.58
CA ALA A 10 5.74 4.39 8.76
C ALA A 10 4.24 4.58 8.91
N ARG A 11 3.51 3.64 9.53
CA ARG A 11 2.06 3.73 9.70
C ARG A 11 1.56 5.07 10.24
N PRO A 12 2.18 5.64 11.29
CA PRO A 12 1.69 6.90 11.83
C PRO A 12 1.79 8.07 10.85
N ALA A 13 2.67 7.99 9.84
CA ALA A 13 2.80 9.02 8.82
C ALA A 13 1.64 9.01 7.83
N CYS A 14 0.88 7.92 7.76
CA CYS A 14 -0.35 7.83 6.98
C CYS A 14 -1.49 8.30 7.89
N GLU A 15 -2.04 9.48 7.61
CA GLU A 15 -2.95 10.16 8.53
C GLU A 15 -4.37 9.60 8.55
N ASP A 16 -4.78 8.92 7.48
CA ASP A 16 -6.14 8.39 7.39
C ASP A 16 -6.38 7.27 8.40
N TYR A 17 -7.65 7.10 8.79
CA TYR A 17 -8.05 5.99 9.66
C TYR A 17 -7.76 4.64 9.00
N ASN A 18 -8.15 4.48 7.73
CA ASN A 18 -7.77 3.31 6.95
C ASN A 18 -6.39 3.59 6.36
N LYS A 19 -5.38 2.94 6.92
CA LYS A 19 -3.98 3.17 6.57
C LYS A 19 -3.51 2.04 5.67
N VAL A 20 -3.19 2.37 4.42
CA VAL A 20 -2.59 1.42 3.49
C VAL A 20 -1.17 1.90 3.23
N VAL A 21 -0.20 1.17 3.74
CA VAL A 21 1.21 1.51 3.60
C VAL A 21 1.88 0.41 2.81
N ALA A 22 2.58 0.78 1.77
CA ALA A 22 3.16 -0.18 0.84
C ALA A 22 4.58 0.22 0.43
N SER A 23 5.33 -0.77 -0.04
CA SER A 23 6.64 -0.60 -0.59
C SER A 23 6.79 -1.59 -1.74
N TYR A 24 7.23 -1.12 -2.90
CA TYR A 24 7.46 -1.99 -4.05
C TYR A 24 8.89 -1.82 -4.55
N ARG A 25 9.68 -2.88 -4.49
CA ARG A 25 11.06 -2.88 -4.89
C ARG A 25 11.51 -4.28 -5.27
N ASP A 26 12.27 -4.38 -6.36
CA ASP A 26 12.92 -5.64 -6.77
C ASP A 26 11.95 -6.82 -6.90
N GLY A 27 10.76 -6.55 -7.42
CA GLY A 27 9.76 -7.59 -7.62
C GLY A 27 9.02 -8.04 -6.37
N TRP A 28 9.09 -7.26 -5.28
CA TRP A 28 8.40 -7.58 -4.03
C TRP A 28 7.50 -6.44 -3.59
N LEU A 29 6.25 -6.74 -3.35
CA LEU A 29 5.31 -5.83 -2.72
C LEU A 29 5.21 -6.15 -1.24
N HIS A 30 5.60 -5.20 -0.41
CA HIS A 30 5.38 -5.25 1.03
C HIS A 30 4.15 -4.40 1.34
N LEU A 31 3.22 -4.95 2.09
CA LEU A 31 1.93 -4.30 2.33
C LEU A 31 1.53 -4.42 3.79
N ALA A 32 1.17 -3.30 4.38
CA ALA A 32 0.60 -3.24 5.71
C ALA A 32 -0.67 -2.42 5.68
N ILE A 33 -1.77 -2.96 6.19
CA ILE A 33 -3.05 -2.29 6.26
C ILE A 33 -3.49 -2.23 7.71
N ALA A 34 -3.86 -1.05 8.17
CA ALA A 34 -4.31 -0.83 9.54
C ALA A 34 -5.55 0.06 9.55
N GLN A 35 -6.36 -0.11 10.57
CA GLN A 35 -7.48 0.78 10.86
C GLN A 35 -7.22 1.42 12.22
N GLY A 36 -6.95 2.72 12.21
CA GLY A 36 -6.45 3.39 13.39
C GLY A 36 -5.15 2.76 13.86
N ARG A 37 -5.14 2.21 15.07
CA ARG A 37 -3.97 1.54 15.64
C ARG A 37 -3.99 0.03 15.43
N SER A 38 -5.07 -0.51 14.85
CA SER A 38 -5.25 -1.95 14.70
C SER A 38 -4.70 -2.43 13.37
N LEU A 39 -3.64 -3.22 13.41
CA LEU A 39 -3.06 -3.83 12.22
C LEU A 39 -3.98 -4.94 11.72
N GLN A 40 -4.46 -4.83 10.48
CA GLN A 40 -5.37 -5.78 9.87
C GLN A 40 -4.65 -6.79 8.98
N LEU A 41 -3.56 -6.36 8.35
CA LEU A 41 -2.82 -7.20 7.41
C LEU A 41 -1.38 -6.72 7.33
N ALA A 42 -0.44 -7.65 7.31
CA ALA A 42 0.95 -7.38 6.98
C ALA A 42 1.44 -8.58 6.18
N ASN A 43 1.78 -8.37 4.91
CA ASN A 43 2.17 -9.47 4.04
C ASN A 43 3.15 -9.00 2.96
N VAL A 44 3.83 -9.97 2.35
CA VAL A 44 4.79 -9.75 1.28
C VAL A 44 4.37 -10.59 0.09
N TYR A 45 4.32 -9.98 -1.08
CA TYR A 45 3.89 -10.64 -2.31
C TYR A 45 4.99 -10.56 -3.35
N ALA A 46 5.25 -11.68 -4.02
CA ALA A 46 6.12 -11.68 -5.20
C ALA A 46 5.33 -11.07 -6.38
N ALA A 47 5.83 -9.99 -6.93
CA ALA A 47 5.16 -9.28 -8.01
C ALA A 47 6.21 -8.82 -9.03
N PRO A 48 6.37 -9.53 -10.16
CA PRO A 48 7.43 -9.22 -11.10
C PRO A 48 7.29 -7.85 -11.78
N ASP A 49 6.07 -7.31 -11.81
CA ASP A 49 5.80 -5.98 -12.35
C ASP A 49 4.79 -5.24 -11.46
N PHE A 50 4.62 -3.95 -11.72
CA PHE A 50 3.74 -3.12 -10.90
C PHE A 50 2.27 -3.47 -11.09
N THR A 51 1.88 -3.92 -12.27
CA THR A 51 0.49 -4.37 -12.52
C THR A 51 0.13 -5.52 -11.59
N THR A 52 1.05 -6.47 -11.42
CA THR A 52 0.86 -7.59 -10.50
C THR A 52 0.82 -7.10 -9.05
N ALA A 53 1.66 -6.14 -8.70
CA ALA A 53 1.65 -5.54 -7.37
C ALA A 53 0.30 -4.87 -7.08
N GLU A 54 -0.24 -4.13 -8.03
CA GLU A 54 -1.58 -3.53 -7.91
C GLU A 54 -2.66 -4.58 -7.72
N TYR A 55 -2.56 -5.70 -8.44
CA TYR A 55 -3.52 -6.80 -8.28
C TYR A 55 -3.57 -7.28 -6.84
N PHE A 56 -2.41 -7.52 -6.22
CA PHE A 56 -2.35 -7.97 -4.84
C PHE A 56 -2.85 -6.90 -3.87
N LEU A 57 -2.53 -5.64 -4.17
CA LEU A 57 -3.00 -4.51 -3.35
C LEU A 57 -4.53 -4.45 -3.34
N PHE A 58 -5.16 -4.52 -4.51
CA PHE A 58 -6.62 -4.49 -4.60
C PHE A 58 -7.25 -5.74 -4.02
N LEU A 59 -6.62 -6.90 -4.18
CA LEU A 59 -7.11 -8.14 -3.58
C LEU A 59 -7.13 -8.04 -2.05
N ALA A 60 -6.08 -7.48 -1.45
CA ALA A 60 -6.00 -7.29 -0.01
C ALA A 60 -7.10 -6.33 0.48
N LEU A 61 -7.31 -5.22 -0.23
CA LEU A 61 -8.38 -4.27 0.10
C LEU A 61 -9.74 -4.94 0.03
N LYS A 62 -9.98 -5.73 -1.01
CA LYS A 62 -11.25 -6.43 -1.18
C LYS A 62 -11.50 -7.41 -0.03
N ARG A 63 -10.47 -8.13 0.40
CA ARG A 63 -10.58 -9.09 1.51
C ARG A 63 -10.94 -8.39 2.82
N LEU A 64 -10.48 -7.18 3.01
CA LEU A 64 -10.77 -6.38 4.20
C LEU A 64 -12.00 -5.48 4.02
N GLN A 65 -12.67 -5.58 2.87
CA GLN A 65 -13.86 -4.80 2.54
C GLN A 65 -13.60 -3.28 2.59
N LEU A 66 -12.41 -2.87 2.14
CA LEU A 66 -12.05 -1.46 2.05
C LEU A 66 -12.29 -0.95 0.64
N ASN A 67 -12.88 0.24 0.54
CA ASN A 67 -13.13 0.89 -0.74
C ASN A 67 -11.95 1.80 -1.11
N PRO A 68 -11.23 1.50 -2.21
CA PRO A 68 -10.12 2.36 -2.62
C PRO A 68 -10.49 3.82 -2.84
N GLU A 69 -11.72 4.09 -3.31
CA GLU A 69 -12.16 5.46 -3.61
C GLU A 69 -12.17 6.38 -2.39
N VAL A 70 -12.25 5.83 -1.20
CA VAL A 70 -12.21 6.61 0.04
C VAL A 70 -10.95 6.32 0.87
N THR A 71 -9.96 5.70 0.26
CA THR A 71 -8.74 5.27 0.95
C THR A 71 -7.52 5.93 0.33
N THR A 72 -6.60 6.38 1.18
CA THR A 72 -5.29 6.87 0.77
C THR A 72 -4.28 5.74 0.85
N VAL A 73 -3.49 5.56 -0.21
CA VAL A 73 -2.36 4.63 -0.19
C VAL A 73 -1.07 5.41 -0.03
N CYS A 74 -0.23 4.98 0.91
CA CYS A 74 1.04 5.62 1.22
C CYS A 74 2.18 4.68 0.82
N PHE A 75 3.03 5.12 -0.09
CA PHE A 75 4.18 4.33 -0.54
C PHE A 75 5.46 4.82 0.10
N ARG A 76 6.25 3.91 0.60
CA ARG A 76 7.56 4.17 1.18
C ARG A 76 8.66 4.23 0.13
N THR A 77 8.40 3.63 -1.04
CA THR A 77 9.30 3.66 -2.20
C THR A 77 8.81 4.67 -3.22
N SER A 78 9.72 5.17 -4.06
CA SER A 78 9.37 6.07 -5.14
C SER A 78 8.54 5.35 -6.19
N LEU A 79 7.54 6.04 -6.72
CA LEU A 79 6.68 5.53 -7.77
C LEU A 79 7.04 6.18 -9.11
N THR A 80 6.97 5.39 -10.18
CA THR A 80 7.03 5.96 -11.52
C THR A 80 5.77 6.78 -11.79
N SER A 81 5.82 7.71 -12.75
CA SER A 81 4.64 8.49 -13.13
C SER A 81 3.50 7.59 -13.58
N GLU A 82 3.80 6.52 -14.31
CA GLU A 82 2.79 5.57 -14.76
C GLU A 82 2.12 4.83 -13.60
N ALA A 83 2.91 4.40 -12.63
CA ALA A 83 2.39 3.71 -11.45
C ALA A 83 1.49 4.64 -10.64
N GLU A 84 1.94 5.88 -10.42
CA GLU A 84 1.18 6.87 -9.68
C GLU A 84 -0.16 7.18 -10.35
N LEU A 85 -0.15 7.41 -11.68
CA LEU A 85 -1.38 7.66 -12.44
C LEU A 85 -2.34 6.47 -12.38
N SER A 86 -1.81 5.26 -12.45
CA SER A 86 -2.63 4.05 -12.36
C SER A 86 -3.33 3.96 -11.01
N LEU A 87 -2.61 4.25 -9.92
CA LEU A 87 -3.17 4.22 -8.58
C LEU A 87 -4.23 5.31 -8.38
N TYR A 88 -4.00 6.50 -8.93
CA TYR A 88 -4.97 7.61 -8.82
C TYR A 88 -6.30 7.33 -9.50
N ARG A 89 -6.36 6.36 -10.40
CA ARG A 89 -7.63 5.95 -11.02
C ARG A 89 -8.56 5.28 -10.01
N TYR A 90 -8.02 4.75 -8.93
CA TYR A 90 -8.77 3.90 -8.00
C TYR A 90 -8.78 4.47 -6.58
N PHE A 91 -7.68 5.07 -6.15
CA PHE A 91 -7.52 5.55 -4.78
C PHE A 91 -7.92 7.02 -4.65
N LYS A 92 -8.41 7.37 -3.46
CA LYS A 92 -8.70 8.77 -3.11
C LYS A 92 -7.46 9.63 -3.25
N ALA A 93 -6.33 9.14 -2.76
CA ALA A 93 -5.04 9.84 -2.82
C ALA A 93 -3.90 8.85 -2.77
N VAL A 94 -2.77 9.26 -3.35
CA VAL A 94 -1.52 8.49 -3.34
C VAL A 94 -0.45 9.39 -2.76
N VAL A 95 0.23 8.92 -1.72
CA VAL A 95 1.24 9.69 -1.00
C VAL A 95 2.55 8.92 -1.01
N GLU A 96 3.64 9.61 -1.31
CA GLU A 96 4.99 9.07 -1.11
C GLU A 96 5.49 9.57 0.24
N LEU A 97 5.88 8.63 1.07
CA LEU A 97 6.40 8.94 2.42
C LEU A 97 7.89 9.25 2.40
#